data_4069ec49e46275f220f35927d4b7e28d
#
_entry.id   4069ec49e46275f220f35927d4b7e28d
#
_cell.length_a   1.000
_cell.length_b   1.000
_cell.length_c   1.000
_cell.angle_alpha   90.00
_cell.angle_beta   90.00
_cell.angle_gamma   90.00
#
_symmetry.space_group_name_H-M   'P 1'
#
loop_
_entity.id
_entity.type
_entity.pdbx_description
1 polymer ?
#
loop_
_entity_poly.entity_id
_entity_poly.type
_entity_poly.pdbx_seq_one_letter_code
_entity_poly.pdbx_strand_id
1 'polypeptide(L)'
;MTDYLALPLGEHAPDIVTAVVETARRRITKYDRGSQTFHPVKPVHFPVHYPGNYGFITQTAGVSGDPLDILMLGDDSALPGCVCRVRPIGLMEILDDGVQYERILACVTGGTLFGCVRNYTDVQANLLREIEHFLSVYRIPKGRRAKLLGWKDRRSAHEIIRTNHARFISGKAAE
;
A
#
# COMPACT_ATOMS: atom_id res chain seq x y z
N MET A 1 12.43 2.17 20.25
CA MET A 1 11.59 2.72 19.16
C MET A 1 11.59 1.69 18.06
N THR A 2 10.47 1.38 17.42
CA THR A 2 10.40 0.30 16.44
C THR A 2 10.69 0.85 15.03
N ASP A 3 11.76 0.37 14.40
CA ASP A 3 11.99 0.64 12.99
C ASP A 3 11.06 -0.26 12.16
N TYR A 4 9.93 0.29 11.73
CA TYR A 4 8.92 -0.42 10.96
C TYR A 4 9.43 -0.87 9.58
N LEU A 5 10.41 -0.17 9.00
CA LEU A 5 10.98 -0.54 7.70
C LEU A 5 11.88 -1.76 7.78
N ALA A 6 12.50 -1.99 8.95
CA ALA A 6 13.38 -3.12 9.19
C ALA A 6 12.64 -4.41 9.60
N LEU A 7 11.34 -4.36 9.87
CA LEU A 7 10.56 -5.55 10.18
C LEU A 7 10.67 -6.59 9.05
N PRO A 8 10.76 -7.90 9.36
CA PRO A 8 10.88 -8.94 8.33
C PRO A 8 9.76 -8.87 7.29
N LEU A 9 10.11 -9.04 6.01
CA LEU A 9 9.14 -9.07 4.91
C LEU A 9 8.10 -10.20 5.08
N GLY A 10 8.49 -11.28 5.73
CA GLY A 10 7.67 -12.47 5.97
C GLY A 10 8.25 -13.73 5.34
N GLU A 11 8.12 -14.85 6.03
CA GLU A 11 8.68 -16.16 5.61
C GLU A 11 8.06 -16.69 4.32
N HIS A 12 6.83 -16.28 4.01
CA HIS A 12 6.09 -16.70 2.82
C HIS A 12 6.05 -15.63 1.72
N ALA A 13 6.98 -14.66 1.76
CA ALA A 13 7.06 -13.64 0.72
C ALA A 13 7.41 -14.25 -0.65
N PRO A 14 6.77 -13.76 -1.72
CA PRO A 14 5.81 -12.68 -1.81
C PRO A 14 4.33 -13.11 -1.69
N ASP A 15 4.03 -14.38 -1.37
CA ASP A 15 2.64 -14.86 -1.26
C ASP A 15 1.90 -14.24 -0.08
N ILE A 16 2.59 -14.08 1.03
CA ILE A 16 2.14 -13.33 2.22
C ILE A 16 3.29 -12.46 2.68
N VAL A 17 3.05 -11.17 2.79
CA VAL A 17 4.06 -10.19 3.21
C VAL A 17 3.61 -9.42 4.44
N THR A 18 4.57 -8.81 5.12
CA THR A 18 4.34 -7.90 6.23
C THR A 18 4.14 -6.48 5.70
N ALA A 19 3.06 -5.85 6.11
CA ALA A 19 2.77 -4.46 5.82
C ALA A 19 2.46 -3.68 7.09
N VAL A 20 2.76 -2.40 7.09
CA VAL A 20 2.47 -1.47 8.19
C VAL A 20 1.40 -0.50 7.75
N VAL A 21 0.36 -0.35 8.57
CA VAL A 21 -0.69 0.63 8.33
C VAL A 21 -0.15 2.03 8.61
N GLU A 22 -0.22 2.90 7.61
CA GLU A 22 0.17 4.30 7.72
C GLU A 22 -1.06 5.21 7.82
N THR A 23 -2.07 4.94 7.02
CA THR A 23 -3.32 5.70 6.98
C THR A 23 -4.50 4.75 7.14
N ALA A 24 -5.31 5.00 8.17
CA ALA A 24 -6.58 4.32 8.37
C ALA A 24 -7.70 4.99 7.54
N ARG A 25 -8.84 4.30 7.34
CA ARG A 25 -9.97 4.79 6.53
C ARG A 25 -10.40 6.24 6.81
N ARG A 26 -10.23 6.72 8.05
CA ARG A 26 -10.71 8.06 8.50
C ARG A 26 -9.62 8.96 9.06
N ARG A 27 -8.37 8.50 9.13
CA ARG A 27 -7.25 9.27 9.68
C ARG A 27 -6.06 9.18 8.75
N ILE A 28 -5.66 10.31 8.21
CA ILE A 28 -4.49 10.41 7.34
C ILE A 28 -3.29 10.72 8.22
N THR A 29 -2.40 9.76 8.35
CA THR A 29 -1.08 9.92 8.96
C THR A 29 -0.01 9.52 7.98
N LYS A 30 1.23 9.92 8.23
CA LYS A 30 2.40 9.52 7.47
C LYS A 30 3.50 9.09 8.43
N TYR A 31 4.17 8.00 8.11
CA TYR A 31 5.34 7.54 8.85
C TYR A 31 6.56 8.41 8.48
N ASP A 32 7.21 8.98 9.49
CA ASP A 32 8.46 9.70 9.35
C ASP A 32 9.62 8.79 9.74
N ARG A 33 10.53 8.55 8.80
CA ARG A 33 11.67 7.65 8.99
C ARG A 33 12.69 8.20 9.99
N GLY A 34 12.89 9.52 10.00
CA GLY A 34 13.88 10.17 10.85
C GLY A 34 13.51 10.07 12.33
N SER A 35 12.26 10.37 12.66
CA SER A 35 11.74 10.28 14.02
C SER A 35 11.17 8.90 14.37
N GLN A 36 10.99 8.01 13.40
CA GLN A 36 10.33 6.69 13.55
C GLN A 36 8.92 6.79 14.17
N THR A 37 8.18 7.85 13.82
CA THR A 37 6.84 8.13 14.37
C THR A 37 5.83 8.40 13.26
N PHE A 38 4.53 8.28 13.62
CA PHE A 38 3.42 8.62 12.73
C PHE A 38 2.93 10.03 13.02
N HIS A 39 2.95 10.88 12.00
CA HIS A 39 2.48 12.26 12.11
C HIS A 39 1.16 12.46 11.40
N PRO A 40 0.19 13.17 11.99
CA PRO A 40 -1.04 13.52 11.30
C PRO A 40 -0.74 14.42 10.11
N VAL A 41 -1.26 14.07 8.95
CA VAL A 41 -1.26 14.95 7.78
C VAL A 41 -2.50 15.84 7.86
N LYS A 42 -2.36 17.13 7.53
CA LYS A 42 -3.50 18.06 7.51
C LYS A 42 -4.65 17.44 6.74
N PRO A 43 -5.86 17.39 7.32
CA PRO A 43 -7.00 16.79 6.66
C PRO A 43 -7.24 17.49 5.32
N VAL A 44 -7.35 16.71 4.30
CA VAL A 44 -7.89 17.17 3.03
C VAL A 44 -9.38 17.44 3.31
N HIS A 45 -9.85 18.67 3.18
CA HIS A 45 -11.25 19.05 3.36
C HIS A 45 -12.13 18.46 2.23
N PHE A 46 -12.13 17.14 2.10
CA PHE A 46 -12.90 16.44 1.09
C PHE A 46 -13.55 15.20 1.73
N PRO A 47 -14.81 14.89 1.43
CA PRO A 47 -15.50 13.74 2.02
C PRO A 47 -15.07 12.40 1.40
N VAL A 48 -13.78 12.26 1.07
CA VAL A 48 -13.25 11.05 0.46
C VAL A 48 -12.46 10.27 1.50
N HIS A 49 -12.86 9.03 1.71
CA HIS A 49 -12.22 8.10 2.63
C HIS A 49 -11.41 7.07 1.84
N TYR A 50 -10.29 6.64 2.37
CA TYR A 50 -9.56 5.50 1.80
C TYR A 50 -10.47 4.26 1.77
N PRO A 51 -10.56 3.56 0.63
CA PRO A 51 -11.42 2.38 0.51
C PRO A 51 -10.91 1.15 1.28
N GLY A 52 -9.74 1.25 1.90
CA GLY A 52 -9.10 0.25 2.75
C GLY A 52 -8.08 0.89 3.66
N ASN A 53 -7.30 0.09 4.36
CA ASN A 53 -6.12 0.57 5.08
C ASN A 53 -4.98 0.81 4.09
N TYR A 54 -4.29 1.92 4.23
CA TYR A 54 -3.17 2.29 3.39
C TYR A 54 -1.88 2.27 4.17
N GLY A 55 -0.78 1.87 3.55
CA GLY A 55 0.51 1.83 4.19
C GLY A 55 1.62 1.39 3.26
N PHE A 56 2.61 0.72 3.81
CA PHE A 56 3.79 0.27 3.07
C PHE A 56 4.19 -1.17 3.42
N ILE A 57 4.89 -1.82 2.50
CA ILE A 57 5.47 -3.14 2.68
C ILE A 57 6.86 -2.99 3.29
N THR A 58 7.13 -3.73 4.37
CA THR A 58 8.42 -3.73 5.07
C THR A 58 9.55 -4.28 4.19
N GLN A 59 10.79 -3.87 4.44
CA GLN A 59 11.98 -4.32 3.69
C GLN A 59 11.83 -4.19 2.17
N THR A 60 11.18 -3.13 1.70
CA THR A 60 11.11 -2.79 0.27
C THR A 60 11.63 -1.37 0.05
N ALA A 61 12.22 -1.13 -1.14
CA ALA A 61 12.64 0.19 -1.57
C ALA A 61 12.35 0.38 -3.06
N GLY A 62 11.62 1.44 -3.40
CA GLY A 62 11.43 1.90 -4.77
C GLY A 62 12.68 2.58 -5.32
N VAL A 63 12.58 3.13 -6.53
CA VAL A 63 13.68 3.87 -7.16
C VAL A 63 14.02 5.13 -6.35
N SER A 64 13.03 5.78 -5.75
CA SER A 64 13.23 6.94 -4.85
C SER A 64 13.79 6.58 -3.48
N GLY A 65 13.95 5.29 -3.17
CA GLY A 65 14.28 4.79 -1.83
C GLY A 65 13.08 4.67 -0.89
N ASP A 66 11.88 5.11 -1.28
CA ASP A 66 10.66 4.94 -0.48
C ASP A 66 10.18 3.49 -0.48
N PRO A 67 9.56 3.00 0.61
CA PRO A 67 8.99 1.67 0.65
C PRO A 67 7.83 1.55 -0.34
N LEU A 68 7.55 0.32 -0.78
CA LEU A 68 6.48 0.04 -1.71
C LEU A 68 5.12 0.26 -1.05
N ASP A 69 4.33 1.14 -1.63
CA ASP A 69 2.98 1.49 -1.20
C ASP A 69 1.99 0.32 -1.36
N ILE A 70 1.06 0.20 -0.42
CA ILE A 70 0.04 -0.85 -0.43
C ILE A 70 -1.33 -0.34 0.02
N LEU A 71 -2.38 -0.76 -0.69
CA LEU A 71 -3.77 -0.66 -0.25
C LEU A 71 -4.23 -2.04 0.24
N MET A 72 -4.66 -2.11 1.49
CA MET A 72 -5.03 -3.34 2.17
C MET A 72 -6.55 -3.41 2.39
N LEU A 73 -7.19 -4.39 1.75
CA LEU A 73 -8.59 -4.72 1.96
C LEU A 73 -8.69 -5.63 3.20
N GLY A 74 -9.57 -5.29 4.10
CA GLY A 74 -9.80 -6.04 5.34
C GLY A 74 -11.19 -5.77 5.89
N ASP A 75 -11.62 -6.61 6.81
CA ASP A 75 -12.95 -6.52 7.43
C ASP A 75 -13.08 -5.24 8.26
N ASP A 76 -11.99 -4.84 8.92
CA ASP A 76 -11.94 -3.69 9.83
C ASP A 76 -10.89 -2.65 9.43
N SER A 77 -11.07 -1.45 9.96
CA SER A 77 -10.08 -0.37 9.88
C SER A 77 -9.04 -0.55 11.00
N ALA A 78 -7.78 -0.71 10.62
CA ALA A 78 -6.66 -0.80 11.56
C ALA A 78 -6.11 0.58 11.91
N LEU A 79 -5.47 0.70 13.07
CA LEU A 79 -4.80 1.93 13.50
C LEU A 79 -3.44 2.11 12.82
N PRO A 80 -2.97 3.35 12.62
CA PRO A 80 -1.59 3.60 12.21
C PRO A 80 -0.59 2.92 13.14
N GLY A 81 0.44 2.28 12.55
CA GLY A 81 1.42 1.48 13.26
C GLY A 81 1.03 0.01 13.45
N CYS A 82 -0.21 -0.39 13.12
CA CYS A 82 -0.56 -1.81 13.08
C CYS A 82 0.26 -2.54 12.02
N VAL A 83 0.82 -3.67 12.42
CA VAL A 83 1.56 -4.59 11.55
C VAL A 83 0.62 -5.69 11.09
N CYS A 84 0.42 -5.80 9.79
CA CYS A 84 -0.51 -6.74 9.18
C CYS A 84 0.22 -7.77 8.32
N ARG A 85 -0.23 -9.01 8.35
CA ARG A 85 0.10 -9.99 7.32
C ARG A 85 -0.92 -9.87 6.21
N VAL A 86 -0.45 -9.68 4.98
CA VAL A 86 -1.31 -9.41 3.83
C VAL A 86 -0.94 -10.30 2.66
N ARG A 87 -1.94 -10.67 1.87
CA ARG A 87 -1.81 -11.42 0.63
C ARG A 87 -1.92 -10.44 -0.54
N PRO A 88 -0.85 -10.17 -1.29
CA PRO A 88 -0.92 -9.41 -2.54
C PRO A 88 -1.84 -10.11 -3.54
N ILE A 89 -2.75 -9.34 -4.16
CA ILE A 89 -3.74 -9.84 -5.11
C ILE A 89 -3.69 -9.11 -6.46
N GLY A 90 -2.95 -8.02 -6.54
CA GLY A 90 -2.82 -7.25 -7.78
C GLY A 90 -1.95 -6.02 -7.62
N LEU A 91 -1.76 -5.34 -8.72
CA LEU A 91 -0.94 -4.15 -8.88
C LEU A 91 -1.75 -3.07 -9.57
N MET A 92 -1.70 -1.85 -9.05
CA MET A 92 -2.23 -0.63 -9.66
C MET A 92 -1.09 0.17 -10.27
N GLU A 93 -1.17 0.47 -11.57
CA GLU A 93 -0.29 1.43 -12.24
C GLU A 93 -0.94 2.81 -12.18
N ILE A 94 -0.26 3.78 -11.60
CA ILE A 94 -0.79 5.11 -11.33
C ILE A 94 0.12 6.15 -11.96
N LEU A 95 -0.49 7.11 -12.65
CA LEU A 95 0.16 8.34 -13.12
C LEU A 95 -0.27 9.49 -12.21
N ASP A 96 0.67 10.13 -11.54
CA ASP A 96 0.43 11.30 -10.68
C ASP A 96 1.41 12.41 -11.05
N ASP A 97 0.87 13.50 -11.60
CA ASP A 97 1.65 14.68 -11.98
C ASP A 97 2.82 14.37 -12.96
N GLY A 98 2.55 13.47 -13.92
CA GLY A 98 3.53 13.04 -14.92
C GLY A 98 4.51 11.97 -14.44
N VAL A 99 4.45 11.54 -13.18
CA VAL A 99 5.26 10.45 -12.63
C VAL A 99 4.43 9.17 -12.54
N GLN A 100 4.93 8.11 -13.14
CA GLN A 100 4.31 6.79 -13.04
C GLN A 100 4.91 6.02 -11.86
N TYR A 101 4.05 5.37 -11.08
CA TYR A 101 4.43 4.50 -9.98
C TYR A 101 3.40 3.38 -9.77
N GLU A 102 3.82 2.37 -9.03
CA GLU A 102 3.01 1.20 -8.73
C GLU A 102 2.54 1.22 -7.27
N ARG A 103 1.38 0.61 -7.05
CA ARG A 103 0.81 0.39 -5.72
C ARG A 103 0.23 -1.01 -5.64
N ILE A 104 0.57 -1.76 -4.60
CA ILE A 104 0.06 -3.10 -4.39
C ILE A 104 -1.38 -3.02 -3.86
N LEU A 105 -2.25 -3.88 -4.41
CA LEU A 105 -3.53 -4.23 -3.79
C LEU A 105 -3.38 -5.57 -3.08
N ALA A 106 -3.80 -5.64 -1.82
CA ALA A 106 -3.71 -6.86 -1.02
C ALA A 106 -4.92 -7.05 -0.12
N CYS A 107 -5.11 -8.29 0.36
CA CYS A 107 -6.08 -8.62 1.40
C CYS A 107 -5.37 -8.94 2.71
N VAL A 108 -5.90 -8.43 3.83
CA VAL A 108 -5.44 -8.81 5.18
C VAL A 108 -5.75 -10.29 5.41
N THR A 109 -4.77 -11.05 5.90
CA THR A 109 -4.96 -12.47 6.18
C THR A 109 -5.76 -12.65 7.48
N GLY A 110 -6.56 -13.73 7.53
CA GLY A 110 -7.38 -14.05 8.71
C GLY A 110 -8.75 -13.38 8.73
N GLY A 111 -9.04 -12.46 7.82
CA GLY A 111 -10.38 -11.87 7.64
C GLY A 111 -11.33 -12.80 6.89
N THR A 112 -12.63 -12.54 7.02
CA THR A 112 -13.71 -13.37 6.43
C THR A 112 -14.15 -12.85 5.07
N LEU A 113 -14.26 -11.52 4.89
CA LEU A 113 -14.79 -10.91 3.67
C LEU A 113 -13.90 -11.16 2.44
N PHE A 114 -12.59 -11.17 2.63
CA PHE A 114 -11.61 -11.31 1.54
C PHE A 114 -10.82 -12.61 1.60
N GLY A 115 -11.25 -13.58 2.42
CA GLY A 115 -10.56 -14.84 2.63
C GLY A 115 -10.32 -15.68 1.37
N CYS A 116 -11.28 -15.66 0.42
CA CYS A 116 -11.23 -16.41 -0.83
C CYS A 116 -10.58 -15.65 -2.00
N VAL A 117 -10.33 -14.34 -1.86
CA VAL A 117 -9.77 -13.49 -2.93
C VAL A 117 -8.30 -13.85 -3.17
N ARG A 118 -7.95 -14.15 -4.41
CA ARG A 118 -6.59 -14.54 -4.83
C ARG A 118 -6.01 -13.61 -5.90
N ASN A 119 -6.85 -12.96 -6.69
CA ASN A 119 -6.47 -12.00 -7.71
C ASN A 119 -7.38 -10.76 -7.60
N TYR A 120 -6.94 -9.60 -8.11
CA TYR A 120 -7.80 -8.41 -8.11
C TYR A 120 -9.12 -8.63 -8.87
N THR A 121 -9.14 -9.52 -9.85
CA THR A 121 -10.35 -9.89 -10.60
C THR A 121 -11.41 -10.60 -9.76
N ASP A 122 -11.04 -11.14 -8.60
CA ASP A 122 -11.97 -11.75 -7.65
C ASP A 122 -12.67 -10.71 -6.75
N VAL A 123 -12.17 -9.47 -6.77
CA VAL A 123 -12.75 -8.36 -6.00
C VAL A 123 -14.02 -7.87 -6.70
N GLN A 124 -15.04 -7.54 -5.91
CA GLN A 124 -16.28 -7.00 -6.45
C GLN A 124 -16.02 -5.74 -7.30
N ALA A 125 -16.59 -5.68 -8.51
CA ALA A 125 -16.38 -4.60 -9.45
C ALA A 125 -16.74 -3.21 -8.89
N ASN A 126 -17.71 -3.13 -7.97
CA ASN A 126 -18.07 -1.88 -7.30
C ASN A 126 -16.93 -1.36 -6.42
N LEU A 127 -16.25 -2.25 -5.67
CA LEU A 127 -15.13 -1.87 -4.83
C LEU A 127 -13.91 -1.42 -5.68
N LEU A 128 -13.63 -2.09 -6.80
CA LEU A 128 -12.58 -1.64 -7.72
C LEU A 128 -12.89 -0.24 -8.27
N ARG A 129 -14.14 0.03 -8.66
CA ARG A 129 -14.56 1.38 -9.09
C ARG A 129 -14.45 2.43 -7.98
N GLU A 130 -14.74 2.07 -6.73
CA GLU A 130 -14.55 2.95 -5.59
C GLU A 130 -13.07 3.31 -5.40
N ILE A 131 -12.17 2.33 -5.53
CA ILE A 131 -10.71 2.54 -5.48
C ILE A 131 -10.26 3.46 -6.61
N GLU A 132 -10.71 3.24 -7.84
CA GLU A 132 -10.39 4.07 -9.00
C GLU A 132 -10.88 5.52 -8.82
N HIS A 133 -12.12 5.67 -8.37
CA HIS A 133 -12.68 6.99 -8.08
C HIS A 133 -11.88 7.70 -6.97
N PHE A 134 -11.59 7.02 -5.88
CA PHE A 134 -10.75 7.55 -4.81
C PHE A 134 -9.41 8.07 -5.34
N LEU A 135 -8.70 7.26 -6.14
CA LEU A 135 -7.41 7.64 -6.73
C LEU A 135 -7.52 8.89 -7.61
N SER A 136 -8.64 9.08 -8.33
CA SER A 136 -8.85 10.22 -9.20
C SER A 136 -9.09 11.53 -8.45
N VAL A 137 -9.62 11.47 -7.22
CA VAL A 137 -10.09 12.67 -6.49
C VAL A 137 -9.24 13.04 -5.27
N TYR A 138 -8.55 12.10 -4.64
CA TYR A 138 -7.87 12.35 -3.35
C TYR A 138 -6.74 13.39 -3.40
N ARG A 139 -6.16 13.64 -4.58
CA ARG A 139 -5.10 14.64 -4.81
C ARG A 139 -5.61 16.00 -5.30
N ILE A 140 -6.87 16.10 -5.70
CA ILE A 140 -7.46 17.36 -6.21
C ILE A 140 -7.25 18.54 -5.27
N PRO A 141 -7.44 18.43 -3.94
CA PRO A 141 -7.22 19.53 -3.02
C PRO A 141 -5.78 20.06 -2.97
N LYS A 142 -4.82 19.30 -3.49
CA LYS A 142 -3.42 19.71 -3.64
C LYS A 142 -3.10 20.24 -5.04
N GLY A 143 -4.11 20.47 -5.88
CA GLY A 143 -3.94 20.88 -7.28
C GLY A 143 -3.39 19.79 -8.20
N ARG A 144 -3.38 18.54 -7.76
CA ARG A 144 -2.83 17.39 -8.48
C ARG A 144 -3.94 16.44 -8.94
N ARG A 145 -3.70 15.71 -10.02
CA ARG A 145 -4.61 14.67 -10.51
C ARG A 145 -3.85 13.38 -10.69
N ALA A 146 -4.21 12.40 -9.88
CA ALA A 146 -3.75 11.02 -10.10
C ALA A 146 -4.73 10.29 -11.02
N LYS A 147 -4.21 9.44 -11.90
CA LYS A 147 -4.98 8.61 -12.82
C LYS A 147 -4.51 7.17 -12.70
N LEU A 148 -5.44 6.24 -12.52
CA LEU A 148 -5.16 4.83 -12.70
C LEU A 148 -4.97 4.55 -14.18
N LEU A 149 -3.81 4.00 -14.56
CA LEU A 149 -3.50 3.58 -15.93
C LEU A 149 -4.03 2.18 -16.19
N GLY A 150 -4.03 1.32 -15.17
CA GLY A 150 -4.54 -0.04 -15.28
C GLY A 150 -4.28 -0.89 -14.05
N TRP A 151 -4.88 -2.06 -14.07
CA TRP A 151 -4.69 -3.13 -13.11
C TRP A 151 -3.82 -4.22 -13.69
N LYS A 152 -2.97 -4.81 -12.87
CA LYS A 152 -2.21 -6.02 -13.19
C LYS A 152 -2.47 -7.10 -12.14
N ASP A 153 -2.23 -8.33 -12.52
CA ASP A 153 -2.52 -9.51 -11.73
C ASP A 153 -1.59 -9.67 -10.51
N ARG A 154 -1.88 -10.69 -9.72
CA ARG A 154 -1.08 -11.09 -8.57
C ARG A 154 0.38 -11.38 -8.94
N ARG A 155 0.65 -11.97 -10.10
CA ARG A 155 2.01 -12.29 -10.54
C ARG A 155 2.85 -11.03 -10.70
N SER A 156 2.30 -10.01 -11.34
CA SER A 156 2.93 -8.70 -11.48
C SER A 156 3.21 -8.05 -10.12
N ALA A 157 2.26 -8.14 -9.17
CA ALA A 157 2.47 -7.67 -7.80
C ALA A 157 3.65 -8.39 -7.12
N HIS A 158 3.75 -9.71 -7.28
CA HIS A 158 4.86 -10.51 -6.72
C HIS A 158 6.21 -10.12 -7.32
N GLU A 159 6.28 -9.86 -8.63
CA GLU A 159 7.50 -9.44 -9.31
C GLU A 159 8.00 -8.08 -8.79
N ILE A 160 7.10 -7.11 -8.63
CA ILE A 160 7.42 -5.79 -8.08
C ILE A 160 7.89 -5.90 -6.62
N ILE A 161 7.24 -6.72 -5.79
CA ILE A 161 7.65 -6.94 -4.40
C ILE A 161 9.08 -7.52 -4.35
N ARG A 162 9.39 -8.55 -5.14
CA ARG A 162 10.74 -9.13 -5.20
C ARG A 162 11.79 -8.11 -5.64
N THR A 163 11.49 -7.33 -6.67
CA THR A 163 12.40 -6.31 -7.20
C THR A 163 12.70 -5.23 -6.16
N ASN A 164 11.67 -4.73 -5.47
CA ASN A 164 11.82 -3.71 -4.45
C ASN A 164 12.50 -4.24 -3.17
N HIS A 165 12.27 -5.51 -2.82
CA HIS A 165 12.97 -6.16 -1.71
C HIS A 165 14.46 -6.35 -2.03
N ALA A 166 14.81 -6.84 -3.22
CA ALA A 166 16.20 -6.98 -3.64
C ALA A 166 16.94 -5.63 -3.60
N ARG A 167 16.30 -4.55 -4.03
CA ARG A 167 16.85 -3.18 -3.94
C ARG A 167 17.08 -2.74 -2.49
N PHE A 168 16.15 -3.02 -1.59
CA PHE A 168 16.30 -2.73 -0.16
C PHE A 168 17.49 -3.45 0.45
N ILE A 169 17.66 -4.76 0.15
CA ILE A 169 18.80 -5.55 0.64
C ILE A 169 20.12 -5.01 0.08
N SER A 170 20.17 -4.68 -1.21
CA SER A 170 21.38 -4.12 -1.85
C SER A 170 21.75 -2.75 -1.28
N GLY A 171 20.76 -1.91 -0.95
CA GLY A 171 21.00 -0.60 -0.33
C GLY A 171 21.59 -0.73 1.09
N LYS A 172 21.11 -1.69 1.89
CA LYS A 172 21.70 -1.95 3.22
C LYS A 172 23.12 -2.52 3.19
N ALA A 173 23.49 -3.21 2.12
CA ALA A 173 24.87 -3.75 1.97
C ALA A 173 25.89 -2.67 1.57
N ALA A 174 25.44 -1.46 1.20
CA ALA A 174 26.27 -0.35 0.77
C ALA A 174 26.47 0.73 1.86
N GLU A 175 25.75 0.61 3.00
CA GLU A 175 25.93 1.42 4.21
C GLU A 175 26.88 0.71 5.20
#